data_547b22c2568bff6c84830237278f57cc
#
_entry.id   547b22c2568bff6c84830237278f57cc
#
_cell.length_a   1.000
_cell.length_b   1.000
_cell.length_c   1.000
_cell.angle_alpha   90.00
_cell.angle_beta   90.00
_cell.angle_gamma   90.00
#
_symmetry.space_group_name_H-M   'P 1'
#
loop_
_entity.id
_entity.type
_entity.pdbx_description
1 polymer ?
#
loop_
_entity_poly.entity_id
_entity_poly.type
_entity_poly.pdbx_seq_one_letter_code
_entity_poly.pdbx_strand_id
1 'polypeptide(L)'
;MYVGDRGPWFEHLIEDEHVPAEQAHEMLSGWECIPYVDPEHGHMATLIKKNKEVHFAAYRRFRHRSHITPKRLREFFQPILDKEVFLVTKLLVGSDDARFITHLGFQELGVTLDGKIQTYILNEIRYPRSSPCK
;
A
#
# COMPACT_ATOMS: atom_id res chain seq x y z
N MET A 1 -0.02 -6.50 23.92
CA MET A 1 -0.25 -7.47 22.86
C MET A 1 0.72 -7.24 21.72
N TYR A 2 1.37 -8.28 21.26
CA TYR A 2 2.28 -8.16 20.13
C TYR A 2 1.46 -8.18 18.83
N VAL A 3 1.55 -7.14 18.06
CA VAL A 3 0.78 -7.01 16.82
C VAL A 3 1.59 -7.34 15.57
N GLY A 4 2.90 -7.49 15.71
CA GLY A 4 3.78 -7.90 14.61
C GLY A 4 3.65 -7.03 13.38
N ASP A 5 3.65 -7.66 12.22
CA ASP A 5 3.60 -6.95 10.95
C ASP A 5 2.26 -6.26 10.71
N ARG A 6 1.24 -6.57 11.50
CA ARG A 6 -0.08 -5.96 11.39
C ARG A 6 -0.19 -4.60 12.09
N GLY A 7 0.87 -4.20 12.82
CA GLY A 7 0.84 -2.95 13.61
C GLY A 7 0.31 -1.74 12.88
N PRO A 8 0.82 -1.38 11.69
CA PRO A 8 0.31 -0.21 10.96
C PRO A 8 -1.18 -0.31 10.64
N TRP A 9 -1.68 -1.51 10.35
CA TRP A 9 -3.09 -1.73 10.06
C TRP A 9 -3.95 -1.66 11.29
N PHE A 10 -3.47 -2.15 12.44
CA PHE A 10 -4.19 -1.99 13.69
C PHE A 10 -4.29 -0.52 14.07
N GLU A 11 -3.21 0.24 13.91
CA GLU A 11 -3.25 1.67 14.17
C GLU A 11 -4.27 2.36 13.26
N HIS A 12 -4.27 2.05 11.97
CA HIS A 12 -5.19 2.64 11.03
C HIS A 12 -6.65 2.28 11.34
N LEU A 13 -6.95 1.00 11.53
CA LEU A 13 -8.31 0.55 11.74
C LEU A 13 -8.86 0.98 13.10
N ILE A 14 -8.08 0.86 14.15
CA ILE A 14 -8.56 1.15 15.50
C ILE A 14 -8.55 2.64 15.81
N GLU A 15 -7.46 3.31 15.49
CA GLU A 15 -7.31 4.72 15.85
C GLU A 15 -7.90 5.69 14.83
N ASP A 16 -7.77 5.41 13.54
CA ASP A 16 -8.29 6.31 12.50
C ASP A 16 -9.74 6.00 12.14
N GLU A 17 -10.08 4.72 12.00
CA GLU A 17 -11.41 4.30 11.57
C GLU A 17 -12.32 3.88 12.73
N HIS A 18 -11.81 3.90 13.95
CA HIS A 18 -12.56 3.58 15.16
C HIS A 18 -13.18 2.17 15.15
N VAL A 19 -12.50 1.22 14.52
CA VAL A 19 -12.95 -0.17 14.48
C VAL A 19 -12.58 -0.84 15.79
N PRO A 20 -13.50 -1.58 16.44
CA PRO A 20 -13.15 -2.35 17.64
C PRO A 20 -12.03 -3.35 17.38
N ALA A 21 -11.15 -3.54 18.37
CA ALA A 21 -9.97 -4.39 18.21
C ALA A 21 -10.29 -5.80 17.69
N GLU A 22 -11.34 -6.42 18.22
CA GLU A 22 -11.74 -7.77 17.77
C GLU A 22 -12.14 -7.77 16.31
N GLN A 23 -12.87 -6.74 15.88
CA GLN A 23 -13.28 -6.61 14.50
C GLN A 23 -12.10 -6.34 13.58
N ALA A 24 -11.11 -5.57 14.05
CA ALA A 24 -9.89 -5.31 13.29
C ALA A 24 -9.12 -6.61 13.05
N HIS A 25 -8.99 -7.46 14.08
CA HIS A 25 -8.37 -8.78 13.93
C HIS A 25 -9.09 -9.62 12.87
N GLU A 26 -10.42 -9.60 12.91
CA GLU A 26 -11.24 -10.35 11.98
C GLU A 26 -11.09 -9.85 10.55
N MET A 27 -11.06 -8.53 10.37
CA MET A 27 -10.90 -7.91 9.05
C MET A 27 -9.56 -8.27 8.41
N LEU A 28 -8.51 -8.42 9.21
CA LEU A 28 -7.17 -8.76 8.71
C LEU A 28 -6.93 -10.27 8.58
N SER A 29 -7.88 -11.07 9.06
CA SER A 29 -7.77 -12.52 8.95
C SER A 29 -7.78 -12.95 7.48
N GLY A 30 -6.87 -13.82 7.11
CA GLY A 30 -6.77 -14.29 5.72
C GLY A 30 -5.95 -13.38 4.81
N TRP A 31 -5.48 -12.25 5.31
CA TRP A 31 -4.58 -11.38 4.54
C TRP A 31 -3.13 -11.68 4.91
N GLU A 32 -2.29 -11.76 3.89
CA GLU A 32 -0.85 -11.88 4.07
C GLU A 32 -0.30 -10.49 4.41
N CYS A 33 0.59 -10.41 5.40
CA CYS A 33 1.18 -9.13 5.81
C CYS A 33 2.64 -9.09 5.36
N ILE A 34 2.98 -8.10 4.55
CA ILE A 34 4.34 -7.92 4.03
C ILE A 34 4.87 -6.61 4.59
N PRO A 35 5.83 -6.65 5.52
CA PRO A 35 6.31 -5.42 6.15
C PRO A 35 7.24 -4.64 5.23
N TYR A 36 7.12 -3.33 5.30
CA TYR A 36 8.05 -2.40 4.68
C TYR A 36 9.03 -1.99 5.78
N VAL A 37 10.28 -2.39 5.64
CA VAL A 37 11.31 -2.15 6.66
C VAL A 37 12.40 -1.26 6.09
N ASP A 38 12.68 -0.17 6.79
CA ASP A 38 13.75 0.75 6.44
C ASP A 38 14.98 0.42 7.28
N PRO A 39 16.19 0.42 6.71
CA PRO A 39 17.40 0.11 7.47
C PRO A 39 17.64 1.03 8.67
N GLU A 40 17.24 2.29 8.58
CA GLU A 40 17.42 3.25 9.67
C GLU A 40 16.25 3.27 10.66
N HIS A 41 15.02 3.16 10.16
CA HIS A 41 13.83 3.39 10.97
C HIS A 41 13.07 2.13 11.33
N GLY A 42 13.46 0.98 10.79
CA GLY A 42 12.78 -0.29 11.08
C GLY A 42 11.45 -0.41 10.36
N HIS A 43 10.50 -1.06 11.01
CA HIS A 43 9.19 -1.33 10.43
C HIS A 43 8.37 -0.04 10.37
N MET A 44 8.10 0.44 9.18
CA MET A 44 7.40 1.70 8.95
C MET A 44 5.97 1.53 8.44
N ALA A 45 5.71 0.46 7.71
CA ALA A 45 4.43 0.24 7.06
C ALA A 45 4.22 -1.24 6.79
N THR A 46 3.01 -1.61 6.41
CA THR A 46 2.70 -3.00 6.04
C THR A 46 1.74 -3.03 4.87
N LEU A 47 2.08 -3.84 3.88
CA LEU A 47 1.20 -4.16 2.78
C LEU A 47 0.40 -5.40 3.17
N ILE A 48 -0.91 -5.35 3.06
CA ILE A 48 -1.72 -6.56 3.19
C ILE A 48 -2.09 -7.03 1.79
N LYS A 49 -2.08 -8.34 1.60
CA LYS A 49 -2.29 -8.93 0.29
C LYS A 49 -3.21 -10.14 0.42
N LYS A 50 -4.19 -10.21 -0.47
CA LYS A 50 -5.08 -11.38 -0.56
C LYS A 50 -5.30 -11.64 -2.05
N ASN A 51 -4.81 -12.75 -2.55
CA ASN A 51 -4.75 -13.03 -3.98
C ASN A 51 -3.98 -11.91 -4.69
N LYS A 52 -4.63 -11.14 -5.55
CA LYS A 52 -4.00 -10.03 -6.28
C LYS A 52 -4.30 -8.66 -5.65
N GLU A 53 -5.17 -8.61 -4.67
CA GLU A 53 -5.56 -7.35 -4.04
C GLU A 53 -4.56 -6.96 -2.96
N VAL A 54 -4.12 -5.71 -2.98
CA VAL A 54 -3.16 -5.18 -2.02
C VAL A 54 -3.65 -3.85 -1.45
N HIS A 55 -3.31 -3.60 -0.19
CA HIS A 55 -3.54 -2.34 0.48
C HIS A 55 -2.35 -2.05 1.38
N PHE A 56 -1.97 -0.79 1.48
CA PHE A 56 -0.76 -0.38 2.17
C PHE A 56 -1.09 0.63 3.26
N ALA A 57 -0.58 0.43 4.46
CA ALA A 57 -0.74 1.38 5.55
C ALA A 57 0.58 1.62 6.26
N ALA A 58 0.91 2.88 6.50
CA ALA A 58 2.09 3.27 7.25
C ALA A 58 1.68 3.65 8.67
N TYR A 59 2.58 3.46 9.63
CA TYR A 59 2.37 4.01 10.95
C TYR A 59 2.19 5.52 10.83
N ARG A 60 1.31 6.09 11.65
CA ARG A 60 0.99 7.52 11.61
C ARG A 60 2.24 8.38 11.70
N ARG A 61 3.21 7.99 12.52
CA ARG A 61 4.45 8.75 12.70
C ARG A 61 5.32 8.85 11.44
N PHE A 62 5.05 8.01 10.44
CA PHE A 62 5.83 8.01 9.20
C PHE A 62 5.06 8.54 7.99
N ARG A 63 3.76 8.83 8.12
CA ARG A 63 2.91 9.20 6.97
C ARG A 63 3.35 10.45 6.23
N HIS A 64 3.84 11.43 6.96
CA HIS A 64 4.22 12.71 6.37
C HIS A 64 5.73 12.90 6.29
N ARG A 65 6.46 11.81 6.37
CA ARG A 65 7.91 11.87 6.32
C ARG A 65 8.41 11.33 4.97
N SER A 66 9.56 11.85 4.54
CA SER A 66 10.15 11.48 3.26
C SER A 66 10.86 10.13 3.27
N HIS A 67 10.72 9.35 4.33
CA HIS A 67 11.40 8.06 4.44
C HIS A 67 10.76 6.98 3.55
N ILE A 68 9.46 7.12 3.26
CA ILE A 68 8.79 6.21 2.32
C ILE A 68 8.77 6.93 0.98
N THR A 69 9.80 6.72 0.18
CA THR A 69 9.97 7.40 -1.09
C THR A 69 9.42 6.56 -2.25
N PRO A 70 9.08 7.19 -3.38
CA PRO A 70 8.67 6.43 -4.56
C PRO A 70 9.71 5.42 -5.01
N LYS A 71 10.99 5.76 -4.92
CA LYS A 71 12.07 4.85 -5.28
C LYS A 71 12.04 3.59 -4.43
N ARG A 72 11.93 3.74 -3.10
CA ARG A 72 11.92 2.61 -2.18
C ARG A 72 10.67 1.77 -2.34
N LEU A 73 9.54 2.40 -2.61
CA LEU A 73 8.30 1.68 -2.85
C LEU A 73 8.35 0.87 -4.14
N ARG A 74 8.99 1.39 -5.19
CA ARG A 74 9.19 0.62 -6.41
C ARG A 74 9.98 -0.64 -6.13
N GLU A 75 11.06 -0.51 -5.39
CA GLU A 75 11.89 -1.65 -4.99
C GLU A 75 11.12 -2.64 -4.13
N PHE A 76 10.26 -2.14 -3.25
CA PHE A 76 9.44 -2.97 -2.40
C PHE A 76 8.38 -3.76 -3.20
N PHE A 77 7.72 -3.10 -4.15
CA PHE A 77 6.66 -3.73 -4.93
C PHE A 77 7.18 -4.66 -6.03
N GLN A 78 8.37 -4.44 -6.56
CA GLN A 78 8.86 -5.20 -7.71
C GLN A 78 8.85 -6.71 -7.49
N PRO A 79 9.41 -7.25 -6.39
CA PRO A 79 9.38 -8.70 -6.19
C PRO A 79 7.96 -9.25 -6.02
N ILE A 80 7.07 -8.46 -5.42
CA ILE A 80 5.68 -8.87 -5.23
C ILE A 80 4.98 -8.94 -6.59
N LEU A 81 5.18 -7.94 -7.42
CA LEU A 81 4.60 -7.89 -8.76
C LEU A 81 5.15 -9.02 -9.64
N ASP A 82 6.46 -9.29 -9.56
CA ASP A 82 7.08 -10.36 -10.34
C ASP A 82 6.46 -11.71 -10.04
N LYS A 83 6.10 -11.94 -8.80
CA LYS A 83 5.46 -13.18 -8.38
C LYS A 83 4.00 -13.26 -8.81
N GLU A 84 3.28 -12.15 -8.71
CA GLU A 84 1.83 -12.14 -8.93
C GLU A 84 1.41 -11.83 -10.36
N VAL A 85 2.29 -11.25 -11.16
CA VAL A 85 2.07 -10.79 -12.53
C VAL A 85 1.29 -9.47 -12.57
N PHE A 86 0.25 -9.32 -11.79
CA PHE A 86 -0.42 -8.04 -11.61
C PHE A 86 -0.97 -7.93 -10.19
N LEU A 87 -1.22 -6.70 -9.76
CA LEU A 87 -1.80 -6.40 -8.45
C LEU A 87 -2.95 -5.41 -8.63
N VAL A 88 -3.95 -5.47 -7.76
CA VAL A 88 -5.06 -4.53 -7.78
C VAL A 88 -5.23 -3.88 -6.42
N THR A 89 -5.71 -2.65 -6.42
CA THR A 89 -6.07 -1.97 -5.18
C THR A 89 -7.27 -1.05 -5.42
N LYS A 90 -7.90 -0.62 -4.35
CA LYS A 90 -9.08 0.26 -4.40
C LYS A 90 -8.85 1.44 -3.49
N LEU A 91 -9.07 2.63 -3.99
CA LEU A 91 -8.85 3.88 -3.24
C LEU A 91 -9.96 4.88 -3.55
N LEU A 92 -10.13 5.83 -2.65
CA LEU A 92 -11.06 6.93 -2.89
C LEU A 92 -10.59 7.76 -4.07
N VAL A 93 -11.53 8.10 -4.96
CA VAL A 93 -11.25 8.92 -6.13
C VAL A 93 -10.67 10.27 -5.69
N GLY A 94 -9.57 10.67 -6.32
CA GLY A 94 -8.96 11.98 -6.06
C GLY A 94 -8.16 12.07 -4.77
N SER A 95 -7.99 10.97 -4.05
CA SER A 95 -7.19 10.99 -2.83
C SER A 95 -5.69 11.16 -3.13
N ASP A 96 -4.94 11.61 -2.13
CA ASP A 96 -3.49 11.73 -2.27
C ASP A 96 -2.84 10.38 -2.55
N ASP A 97 -3.35 9.32 -1.90
CA ASP A 97 -2.87 7.97 -2.14
C ASP A 97 -3.09 7.54 -3.58
N ALA A 98 -4.23 7.89 -4.17
CA ALA A 98 -4.52 7.57 -5.56
C ALA A 98 -3.52 8.25 -6.49
N ARG A 99 -3.21 9.52 -6.25
CA ARG A 99 -2.21 10.22 -7.06
C ARG A 99 -0.83 9.62 -6.90
N PHE A 100 -0.50 9.21 -5.68
CA PHE A 100 0.80 8.64 -5.38
C PHE A 100 1.02 7.31 -6.12
N ILE A 101 0.03 6.42 -6.09
CA ILE A 101 0.19 5.10 -6.71
C ILE A 101 0.24 5.16 -8.23
N THR A 102 -0.33 6.19 -8.86
CA THR A 102 -0.23 6.33 -10.31
C THR A 102 1.22 6.59 -10.73
N HIS A 103 2.00 7.26 -9.88
CA HIS A 103 3.44 7.45 -10.16
C HIS A 103 4.21 6.14 -10.11
N LEU A 104 3.73 5.15 -9.36
CA LEU A 104 4.36 3.84 -9.31
C LEU A 104 4.05 2.99 -10.53
N GLY A 105 2.99 3.32 -11.26
CA GLY A 105 2.58 2.58 -12.44
C GLY A 105 1.16 2.02 -12.39
N PHE A 106 0.44 2.24 -11.29
CA PHE A 106 -0.96 1.82 -11.21
C PHE A 106 -1.80 2.60 -12.21
N GLN A 107 -2.70 1.90 -12.88
CA GLN A 107 -3.59 2.47 -13.88
C GLN A 107 -5.04 2.29 -13.45
N GLU A 108 -5.88 3.24 -13.79
CA GLU A 108 -7.29 3.18 -13.47
C GLU A 108 -7.97 2.05 -14.24
N LEU A 109 -8.74 1.24 -13.53
CA LEU A 109 -9.46 0.13 -14.14
C LEU A 109 -10.95 0.36 -14.17
N GLY A 110 -11.52 0.92 -13.13
CA GLY A 110 -12.96 1.18 -13.08
C GLY A 110 -13.35 1.82 -11.77
N VAL A 111 -14.52 2.44 -11.75
CA VAL A 111 -15.03 3.16 -10.59
C VAL A 111 -16.37 2.59 -10.16
N THR A 112 -16.69 2.66 -8.87
CA THR A 112 -17.98 2.19 -8.36
C THR A 112 -19.12 3.06 -8.87
N LEU A 113 -20.34 2.53 -8.78
CA LEU A 113 -21.54 3.25 -9.30
C LEU A 113 -21.73 4.62 -8.64
N ASP A 114 -21.33 4.77 -7.38
CA ASP A 114 -21.44 6.07 -6.70
C ASP A 114 -20.28 7.00 -7.03
N GLY A 115 -19.31 6.55 -7.83
CA GLY A 115 -18.18 7.38 -8.25
C GLY A 115 -17.15 7.64 -7.17
N LYS A 116 -17.24 6.99 -6.02
CA LYS A 116 -16.35 7.27 -4.88
C LYS A 116 -15.09 6.44 -4.82
N ILE A 117 -15.17 5.18 -5.25
CA ILE A 117 -14.04 4.25 -5.15
C ILE A 117 -13.56 3.88 -6.54
N GLN A 118 -12.27 4.07 -6.78
CA GLN A 118 -11.61 3.71 -8.03
C GLN A 118 -10.78 2.46 -7.81
N THR A 119 -10.90 1.50 -8.72
CA THR A 119 -10.03 0.32 -8.75
C THR A 119 -8.83 0.62 -9.64
N TYR A 120 -7.65 0.24 -9.19
CA TYR A 120 -6.39 0.43 -9.91
C TYR A 120 -5.73 -0.91 -10.14
N ILE A 121 -5.02 -1.03 -11.26
CA ILE A 121 -4.26 -2.24 -11.57
C ILE A 121 -2.80 -1.88 -11.82
N LEU A 122 -1.90 -2.69 -11.29
CA LEU A 122 -0.46 -2.56 -11.52
C LEU A 122 0.01 -3.77 -12.32
N ASN A 123 0.39 -3.55 -13.58
CA ASN A 123 0.98 -4.59 -14.44
C ASN A 123 2.49 -4.41 -14.55
N GLU A 124 2.96 -3.20 -14.44
CA GLU A 124 4.35 -2.87 -14.64
C GLU A 124 4.69 -1.66 -13.79
N ILE A 125 5.78 -1.75 -13.02
CA ILE A 125 6.21 -0.62 -12.21
C ILE A 125 6.89 0.42 -13.10
N ARG A 126 6.44 1.66 -12.96
CA ARG A 126 7.00 2.77 -13.74
C ARG A 126 8.23 3.31 -13.04
N TYR A 127 9.37 3.20 -13.70
CA TYR A 127 10.62 3.78 -13.21
C TYR A 127 10.87 5.12 -13.89
N PRO A 128 11.55 6.06 -13.21
CA PRO A 128 11.93 7.31 -13.84
C PRO A 128 12.81 7.01 -15.04
N ARG A 129 12.62 7.76 -16.12
CA ARG A 129 13.43 7.60 -17.29
C ARG A 129 14.86 8.03 -16.98
N SER A 130 15.81 7.17 -17.25
CA SER A 130 17.21 7.53 -17.10
C SER A 130 17.57 8.59 -18.12
N SER A 131 18.32 9.57 -17.66
CA SER A 131 18.77 10.60 -18.55
C SER A 131 19.80 10.03 -19.49
N PRO A 132 19.60 10.13 -20.81
CA PRO A 132 20.50 9.43 -21.68
C PRO A 132 21.78 10.10 -21.78
N CYS A 133 22.05 11.00 -21.34
CA CYS A 133 23.16 11.49 -21.58
C CYS A 133 24.08 11.37 -20.96
N LYS A 134 24.03 10.98 -20.79
CA LYS A 134 24.76 10.98 -20.12
C LYS A 134 25.89 10.87 -20.44
#